data_49ec8a46e3f04dbcb2c621fd56ab3a8f
#
_entry.id   49ec8a46e3f04dbcb2c621fd56ab3a8f
#
_cell.length_a   1.000
_cell.length_b   1.000
_cell.length_c   1.000
_cell.angle_alpha   90.00
_cell.angle_beta   90.00
_cell.angle_gamma   90.00
#
_symmetry.space_group_name_H-M   'P 1'
#
loop_
_entity.id
_entity.type
_entity.pdbx_description
1 polymer ?
#
loop_
_entity_poly.entity_id
_entity_poly.type
_entity_poly.pdbx_seq_one_letter_code
_entity_poly.pdbx_strand_id
1 'polypeptide(L)'
;MAAIAPGAWLGLLGGGQLGRMFCMAAQSLGFRVVVLDPGQHSPAGSVADRHIAADYLDPQGLAQLAALAAGATTEFENVPAGALDFLARTARVTPTAASVAIAQIGRAHV
;
A
#
# COMPACT_ATOMS: atom_id res chain seq x y z
N MET A 1 -14.88 9.55 10.96
CA MET A 1 -13.61 9.32 10.29
C MET A 1 -13.72 9.76 8.84
N ALA A 2 -12.82 10.59 8.40
CA ALA A 2 -12.85 11.10 7.04
C ALA A 2 -12.48 9.98 6.05
N ALA A 3 -13.26 9.82 5.00
CA ALA A 3 -12.95 8.89 3.93
C ALA A 3 -11.80 9.43 3.08
N ILE A 4 -10.99 8.53 2.55
CA ILE A 4 -9.94 8.88 1.61
C ILE A 4 -10.60 9.11 0.25
N ALA A 5 -10.41 10.31 -0.31
CA ALA A 5 -11.06 10.71 -1.54
C ALA A 5 -10.40 10.06 -2.77
N PRO A 6 -11.16 9.79 -3.83
CA PRO A 6 -10.57 9.36 -5.11
C PRO A 6 -9.53 10.37 -5.59
N GLY A 7 -8.49 9.88 -6.23
CA GLY A 7 -7.33 10.66 -6.63
C GLY A 7 -6.22 10.67 -5.60
N ALA A 8 -6.51 10.31 -4.36
CA ALA A 8 -5.49 10.19 -3.34
C ALA A 8 -4.61 8.96 -3.58
N TRP A 9 -3.43 8.98 -2.97
CA TRP A 9 -2.50 7.86 -3.04
C TRP A 9 -2.73 6.90 -1.87
N LEU A 10 -2.74 5.62 -2.18
CA LEU A 10 -2.71 4.56 -1.18
C LEU A 10 -1.33 3.90 -1.21
N GLY A 11 -0.76 3.70 -0.05
CA GLY A 11 0.52 3.02 0.10
C GLY A 11 0.32 1.53 0.35
N LEU A 12 1.14 0.70 -0.30
CA LEU A 12 1.11 -0.74 -0.12
C LEU A 12 2.51 -1.26 0.17
N LEU A 13 2.66 -1.97 1.27
CA LEU A 13 3.88 -2.71 1.58
C LEU A 13 3.70 -4.15 1.11
N GLY A 14 4.53 -4.55 0.15
CA GLY A 14 4.45 -5.87 -0.46
C GLY A 14 4.10 -5.80 -1.93
N GLY A 15 4.81 -6.59 -2.74
CA GLY A 15 4.72 -6.52 -4.18
C GLY A 15 4.22 -7.77 -4.88
N GLY A 16 3.62 -8.72 -4.16
CA GLY A 16 3.16 -9.98 -4.72
C GLY A 16 1.86 -9.89 -5.50
N GLN A 17 1.27 -11.04 -5.79
CA GLN A 17 0.05 -11.12 -6.61
C GLN A 17 -1.16 -10.50 -5.91
N LEU A 18 -1.28 -10.67 -4.60
CA LEU A 18 -2.37 -10.05 -3.86
C LEU A 18 -2.25 -8.53 -3.89
N GLY A 19 -1.03 -8.02 -3.78
CA GLY A 19 -0.76 -6.59 -3.93
C GLY A 19 -1.07 -6.09 -5.32
N ARG A 20 -0.80 -6.88 -6.35
CA ARG A 20 -1.18 -6.54 -7.73
C ARG A 20 -2.70 -6.40 -7.85
N MET A 21 -3.44 -7.34 -7.28
CA MET A 21 -4.91 -7.27 -7.29
C MET A 21 -5.41 -6.04 -6.53
N PHE A 22 -4.79 -5.72 -5.40
CA PHE A 22 -5.12 -4.51 -4.65
C PHE A 22 -4.90 -3.25 -5.51
N CYS A 23 -3.76 -3.16 -6.20
CA CYS A 23 -3.46 -2.01 -7.05
C CYS A 23 -4.53 -1.84 -8.13
N MET A 24 -4.87 -2.91 -8.82
CA MET A 24 -5.85 -2.85 -9.90
C MET A 24 -7.23 -2.45 -9.39
N ALA A 25 -7.65 -3.02 -8.26
CA ALA A 25 -8.94 -2.67 -7.66
C ALA A 25 -8.97 -1.21 -7.20
N ALA A 26 -7.92 -0.75 -6.54
CA ALA A 26 -7.84 0.63 -6.06
C ALA A 26 -7.85 1.63 -7.22
N GLN A 27 -7.09 1.33 -8.28
CA GLN A 27 -7.03 2.18 -9.46
C GLN A 27 -8.38 2.27 -10.16
N SER A 28 -9.13 1.17 -10.21
CA SER A 28 -10.45 1.18 -10.81
C SER A 28 -11.45 2.03 -10.01
N LEU A 29 -11.17 2.25 -8.73
CA LEU A 29 -11.96 3.12 -7.86
C LEU A 29 -11.48 4.58 -7.88
N GLY A 30 -10.46 4.88 -8.66
CA GLY A 30 -9.94 6.23 -8.82
C GLY A 30 -8.76 6.60 -7.93
N PHE A 31 -8.20 5.63 -7.20
CA PHE A 31 -7.02 5.87 -6.38
C PHE A 31 -5.73 5.65 -7.17
N ARG A 32 -4.65 6.25 -6.69
CA ARG A 32 -3.30 5.94 -7.12
C ARG A 32 -2.64 5.06 -6.06
N VAL A 33 -1.72 4.21 -6.48
CA VAL A 33 -1.06 3.29 -5.55
C VAL A 33 0.45 3.43 -5.66
N VAL A 34 1.10 3.56 -4.52
CA VAL A 34 2.55 3.49 -4.40
C VAL A 34 2.89 2.22 -3.63
N VAL A 35 3.74 1.38 -4.22
CA VAL A 35 4.15 0.10 -3.65
C VAL A 35 5.59 0.20 -3.16
N LEU A 36 5.83 -0.26 -1.94
CA LEU A 36 7.18 -0.47 -1.41
C LEU A 36 7.45 -1.95 -1.35
N ASP A 37 8.45 -2.40 -2.09
CA ASP A 37 8.86 -3.81 -2.13
C ASP A 37 10.31 -3.89 -2.60
N PRO A 38 11.14 -4.76 -1.99
CA PRO A 38 12.54 -4.85 -2.40
C PRO A 38 12.77 -5.42 -3.80
N GLY A 39 11.79 -6.14 -4.35
CA GLY A 39 11.93 -6.72 -5.70
C GLY A 39 11.78 -5.67 -6.78
N GLN A 40 12.69 -5.68 -7.78
CA GLN A 40 12.64 -4.71 -8.87
C GLN A 40 11.53 -5.00 -9.88
N HIS A 41 11.12 -6.24 -9.96
CA HIS A 41 10.11 -6.69 -10.93
C HIS A 41 8.95 -7.41 -10.23
N SER A 42 8.48 -6.81 -9.14
CA SER A 42 7.38 -7.42 -8.39
C SER A 42 6.05 -7.31 -9.15
N PRO A 43 5.13 -8.26 -8.98
CA PRO A 43 3.82 -8.20 -9.65
C PRO A 43 3.05 -6.90 -9.35
N ALA A 44 3.00 -6.47 -8.10
CA ALA A 44 2.32 -5.24 -7.74
C ALA A 44 3.05 -4.02 -8.27
N GLY A 45 4.39 -4.01 -8.17
CA GLY A 45 5.20 -2.91 -8.67
C GLY A 45 5.02 -2.64 -10.15
N SER A 46 4.76 -3.70 -10.93
CA SER A 46 4.59 -3.56 -12.38
C SER A 46 3.30 -2.85 -12.78
N VAL A 47 2.29 -2.83 -11.91
CA VAL A 47 0.99 -2.18 -12.19
C VAL A 47 0.74 -0.96 -11.32
N ALA A 48 1.55 -0.73 -10.29
CA ALA A 48 1.40 0.43 -9.41
C ALA A 48 1.70 1.72 -10.17
N ASP A 49 1.15 2.83 -9.68
CA ASP A 49 1.46 4.14 -10.21
C ASP A 49 2.90 4.53 -9.88
N ARG A 50 3.41 4.03 -8.76
CA ARG A 50 4.81 4.19 -8.39
C ARG A 50 5.30 2.98 -7.61
N HIS A 51 6.51 2.55 -7.91
CA HIS A 51 7.18 1.46 -7.19
C HIS A 51 8.44 1.98 -6.53
N ILE A 52 8.54 1.82 -5.22
CA ILE A 52 9.74 2.12 -4.47
C ILE A 52 10.44 0.79 -4.17
N ALA A 53 11.55 0.55 -4.87
CA ALA A 53 12.33 -0.68 -4.70
C ALA A 53 13.29 -0.52 -3.52
N ALA A 54 12.83 -0.89 -2.34
CA ALA A 54 13.59 -0.74 -1.10
C ALA A 54 13.10 -1.76 -0.07
N ASP A 55 13.93 -2.02 0.93
CA ASP A 55 13.53 -2.86 2.04
C ASP A 55 12.42 -2.20 2.86
N TYR A 56 11.63 -3.03 3.52
CA TYR A 56 10.50 -2.55 4.32
C TYR A 56 10.91 -1.70 5.52
N LEU A 57 12.16 -1.79 5.95
CA LEU A 57 12.70 -0.97 7.04
C LEU A 57 13.60 0.17 6.55
N ASP A 58 13.72 0.35 5.24
CA ASP A 58 14.53 1.45 4.70
C ASP A 58 13.86 2.79 5.03
N PRO A 59 14.51 3.65 5.84
CA PRO A 59 13.91 4.92 6.25
C PRO A 59 13.57 5.83 5.07
N GLN A 60 14.41 5.85 4.04
CA GLN A 60 14.15 6.69 2.87
C GLN A 60 12.98 6.17 2.05
N GLY A 61 12.90 4.86 1.88
CA GLY A 61 11.77 4.25 1.17
C GLY A 61 10.46 4.48 1.89
N LEU A 62 10.45 4.28 3.20
CA LEU A 62 9.26 4.53 4.02
C LEU A 62 8.85 6.00 4.01
N ALA A 63 9.83 6.91 4.04
CA ALA A 63 9.55 8.34 3.99
C ALA A 63 8.93 8.75 2.66
N GLN A 64 9.41 8.20 1.55
CA GLN A 64 8.83 8.46 0.23
C GLN A 64 7.39 7.97 0.15
N LEU A 65 7.12 6.77 0.65
CA LEU A 65 5.77 6.23 0.66
C LEU A 65 4.86 7.09 1.54
N ALA A 66 5.32 7.43 2.74
CA ALA A 66 4.55 8.24 3.68
C ALA A 66 4.24 9.63 3.14
N ALA A 67 5.14 10.22 2.36
CA ALA A 67 4.93 11.54 1.77
C ALA A 67 3.80 11.55 0.74
N LEU A 68 3.58 10.43 0.06
CA LEU A 68 2.53 10.32 -0.96
C LEU A 68 1.21 9.80 -0.37
N ALA A 69 1.28 8.82 0.52
CA ALA A 69 0.12 8.02 0.88
C ALA A 69 -0.78 8.74 1.88
N ALA A 70 -2.07 8.82 1.57
CA ALA A 70 -3.10 9.24 2.52
C ALA A 70 -3.45 8.12 3.48
N GLY A 71 -3.26 6.88 3.07
CA GLY A 71 -3.41 5.70 3.88
C GLY A 71 -2.50 4.61 3.36
N ALA A 72 -2.13 3.67 4.22
CA ALA A 72 -1.24 2.59 3.85
C ALA A 72 -1.74 1.26 4.41
N THR A 73 -1.41 0.19 3.72
CA THR A 73 -1.77 -1.17 4.13
C THR A 73 -0.65 -2.12 3.73
N THR A 74 -0.79 -3.38 4.08
CA THR A 74 0.19 -4.40 3.78
C THR A 74 -0.46 -5.55 3.02
N GLU A 75 0.33 -6.19 2.15
CA GLU A 75 -0.09 -7.37 1.42
C GLU A 75 -0.09 -8.62 2.32
N PHE A 76 0.81 -8.67 3.30
CA PHE A 76 1.02 -9.84 4.11
C PHE A 76 1.13 -9.48 5.59
N GLU A 77 0.99 -10.49 6.45
CA GLU A 77 0.91 -10.28 7.90
C GLU A 77 2.28 -10.04 8.54
N ASN A 78 3.36 -10.45 7.91
CA ASN A 78 4.69 -10.46 8.49
C ASN A 78 5.52 -9.23 8.17
N VAL A 79 4.88 -8.09 7.93
CA VAL A 79 5.60 -6.83 7.76
C VAL A 79 6.27 -6.45 9.07
N PRO A 80 7.54 -6.02 9.05
CA PRO A 80 8.20 -5.60 10.29
C PRO A 80 7.43 -4.51 11.02
N ALA A 81 7.27 -4.67 12.33
CA ALA A 81 6.50 -3.73 13.14
C ALA A 81 7.07 -2.30 13.05
N GLY A 82 8.39 -2.17 12.93
CA GLY A 82 9.02 -0.86 12.78
C GLY A 82 8.56 -0.11 11.54
N ALA A 83 8.28 -0.81 10.43
CA ALA A 83 7.77 -0.18 9.22
C ALA A 83 6.36 0.38 9.46
N LEU A 84 5.51 -0.39 10.10
CA LEU A 84 4.14 0.04 10.42
C LEU A 84 4.14 1.20 11.40
N ASP A 85 5.00 1.15 12.42
CA ASP A 85 5.13 2.24 13.39
C ASP A 85 5.57 3.54 12.72
N PHE A 86 6.52 3.46 11.80
CA PHE A 86 6.97 4.62 11.06
C PHE A 86 5.83 5.24 10.25
N LEU A 87 5.11 4.42 9.51
CA LEU A 87 4.01 4.89 8.67
C LEU A 87 2.85 5.45 9.49
N ALA A 88 2.59 4.86 10.65
CA ALA A 88 1.50 5.32 11.54
C ALA A 88 1.70 6.75 12.04
N ARG A 89 2.92 7.28 12.00
CA ARG A 89 3.21 8.65 12.42
C ARG A 89 2.76 9.67 11.39
N THR A 90 2.69 9.29 10.13
CA THR A 90 2.48 10.23 9.02
C THR A 90 1.30 9.85 8.13
N ALA A 91 0.86 8.59 8.16
CA ALA A 91 -0.23 8.10 7.33
C ALA A 91 -1.15 7.23 8.16
N ARG A 92 -2.37 7.05 7.69
CA ARG A 92 -3.28 6.08 8.30
C ARG A 92 -2.81 4.69 7.97
N VAL A 93 -2.35 3.97 8.97
CA VAL A 93 -1.97 2.57 8.82
C VAL A 93 -2.89 1.74 9.68
N THR A 94 -3.53 0.79 9.06
CA THR A 94 -4.39 -0.15 9.76
C THR A 94 -3.93 -1.56 9.42
N PRO A 95 -2.92 -2.06 10.13
CA PRO A 95 -2.34 -3.36 9.80
C PRO A 95 -3.36 -4.48 9.87
N THR A 96 -4.21 -4.45 10.88
CA THR A 96 -5.30 -5.41 10.99
C THR A 96 -6.35 -5.20 9.92
N ALA A 97 -6.42 -4.02 9.36
CA ALA A 97 -7.32 -3.68 8.28
C ALA A 97 -6.71 -3.91 6.91
N ALA A 98 -5.44 -4.32 6.83
CA ALA A 98 -4.85 -4.66 5.54
C ALA A 98 -5.69 -5.70 4.82
N SER A 99 -6.01 -6.80 5.50
CA SER A 99 -6.90 -7.82 4.97
C SER A 99 -8.32 -7.29 4.78
N VAL A 100 -8.79 -6.47 5.69
CA VAL A 100 -10.12 -5.87 5.62
C VAL A 100 -10.23 -4.92 4.45
N ALA A 101 -9.24 -4.04 4.27
CA ALA A 101 -9.22 -3.08 3.17
C ALA A 101 -9.19 -3.80 1.82
N ILE A 102 -8.34 -4.80 1.69
CA ILE A 102 -8.27 -5.61 0.47
C ILE A 102 -9.59 -6.35 0.23
N ALA A 103 -10.17 -6.92 1.27
CA ALA A 103 -11.43 -7.63 1.17
C ALA A 103 -12.58 -6.70 0.79
N GLN A 104 -12.62 -5.50 1.36
CA GLN A 104 -13.65 -4.52 1.03
C GLN A 104 -13.55 -4.05 -0.41
N ILE A 105 -12.34 -3.79 -0.89
CA ILE A 105 -12.12 -3.43 -2.29
C ILE A 105 -12.54 -4.58 -3.19
N GLY A 106 -12.16 -5.80 -2.84
CA GLY A 106 -12.57 -6.99 -3.59
C GLY A 106 -14.08 -7.18 -3.64
N ARG A 107 -14.77 -6.94 -2.52
CA ARG A 107 -16.23 -7.03 -2.46
C ARG A 107 -16.91 -6.00 -3.34
N ALA A 108 -16.33 -4.84 -3.48
CA ALA A 108 -16.87 -3.79 -4.33
C ALA A 108 -16.84 -4.16 -5.81
N HIS A 109 -16.02 -5.15 -6.17
CA HIS A 109 -15.86 -5.60 -7.55
C HIS A 109 -16.51 -6.94 -7.84
N VAL A 110 -17.16 -7.53 -6.86
CA VAL A 110 -17.82 -8.82 -7.02
C VAL A 110 -19.27 -8.64 -7.44
#